data_15e5da8efa3602c1f6663cdfc61e8504
#
_entry.id   15e5da8efa3602c1f6663cdfc61e8504
#
_cell.length_a   1.000
_cell.length_b   1.000
_cell.length_c   1.000
_cell.angle_alpha   90.00
_cell.angle_beta   90.00
_cell.angle_gamma   90.00
#
_symmetry.space_group_name_H-M   'P 1'
#
loop_
_entity.id
_entity.type
_entity.pdbx_description
1 polymer ?
#
loop_
_entity_poly.entity_id
_entity_poly.type
_entity_poly.pdbx_seq_one_letter_code
_entity_poly.pdbx_strand_id
1 'polypeptide(L)'
;VEAVTAQGMTHRGRWLLCTLPTSTARLINFAPALPLLQQAAIDEIAYSRTFQVFFEVSERFWETDGLPASMWTDTSAGRIMPLGDDSSGPNLLMAYVNGYAADLLSRLPPDEAIASGKESIERMRPSAAGKLRAARHVNWQDDPFSGGAYTCWRPGQIRAGLARAFDAPVGRIAFAGEHTAQLARGMEGAMESGERAALQLMEML
;
A
#
# COMPACT_ATOMS: atom_id res chain seq x y z
N VAL A 1 -6.10 -28.86 -2.85
CA VAL A 1 -6.15 -27.61 -3.64
C VAL A 1 -4.96 -27.56 -4.60
N GLU A 2 -5.15 -26.93 -5.73
CA GLU A 2 -4.09 -26.72 -6.74
C GLU A 2 -4.00 -25.24 -7.07
N ALA A 3 -2.77 -24.74 -7.25
CA ALA A 3 -2.50 -23.43 -7.79
C ALA A 3 -1.67 -23.58 -9.07
N VAL A 4 -2.16 -23.02 -10.17
CA VAL A 4 -1.50 -23.07 -11.47
C VAL A 4 -0.95 -21.67 -11.79
N THR A 5 0.35 -21.59 -12.07
CA THR A 5 0.99 -20.33 -12.44
C THR A 5 0.71 -19.97 -13.91
N ALA A 6 0.95 -18.70 -14.26
CA ALA A 6 0.83 -18.25 -15.66
C ALA A 6 1.74 -19.01 -16.64
N GLN A 7 2.84 -19.61 -16.13
CA GLN A 7 3.75 -20.46 -16.91
C GLN A 7 3.30 -21.94 -16.96
N GLY A 8 2.14 -22.27 -16.39
CA GLY A 8 1.57 -23.62 -16.40
C GLY A 8 2.13 -24.57 -15.32
N MET A 9 2.95 -24.08 -14.39
CA MET A 9 3.38 -24.91 -13.25
C MET A 9 2.23 -25.11 -12.27
N THR A 10 2.08 -26.33 -11.77
CA THR A 10 1.04 -26.70 -10.80
C THR A 10 1.66 -26.97 -9.44
N HIS A 11 1.18 -26.28 -8.43
CA HIS A 11 1.50 -26.53 -7.02
C HIS A 11 0.30 -27.18 -6.34
N ARG A 12 0.53 -28.23 -5.55
CA ARG A 12 -0.52 -28.99 -4.85
C ARG A 12 -0.32 -28.93 -3.35
N GLY A 13 -1.40 -28.74 -2.61
CA GLY A 13 -1.38 -28.72 -1.16
C GLY A 13 -2.70 -29.21 -0.56
N ARG A 14 -2.69 -29.53 0.72
CA ARG A 14 -3.94 -29.83 1.46
C ARG A 14 -4.78 -28.55 1.64
N TRP A 15 -4.11 -27.44 1.88
CA TRP A 15 -4.68 -26.10 2.00
C TRP A 15 -3.87 -25.09 1.20
N LEU A 16 -4.51 -23.99 0.84
CA LEU A 16 -3.90 -22.80 0.26
C LEU A 16 -4.26 -21.60 1.14
N LEU A 17 -3.26 -20.85 1.57
CA LEU A 17 -3.46 -19.56 2.21
C LEU A 17 -3.24 -18.45 1.17
N CYS A 18 -4.31 -17.78 0.79
CA CYS A 18 -4.28 -16.65 -0.14
C CYS A 18 -4.02 -15.35 0.63
N THR A 19 -2.87 -14.75 0.41
CA THR A 19 -2.47 -13.46 1.03
C THR A 19 -2.41 -12.32 0.01
N LEU A 20 -2.94 -12.54 -1.19
CA LEU A 20 -2.97 -11.54 -2.25
C LEU A 20 -3.90 -10.39 -1.87
N PRO A 21 -3.51 -9.14 -2.14
CA PRO A 21 -4.43 -8.02 -2.03
C PRO A 21 -5.61 -8.17 -3.00
N THR A 22 -6.80 -7.68 -2.65
CA THR A 22 -7.99 -7.81 -3.51
C THR A 22 -7.77 -7.14 -4.87
N SER A 23 -6.94 -6.11 -4.95
CA SER A 23 -6.53 -5.46 -6.20
C SER A 23 -5.92 -6.42 -7.22
N THR A 24 -5.17 -7.43 -6.77
CA THR A 24 -4.53 -8.44 -7.62
C THR A 24 -5.23 -9.78 -7.58
N ALA A 25 -5.94 -10.13 -6.50
CA ALA A 25 -6.74 -11.34 -6.40
C ALA A 25 -7.81 -11.44 -7.49
N ARG A 26 -8.31 -10.30 -7.99
CA ARG A 26 -9.23 -10.24 -9.15
C ARG A 26 -8.64 -10.76 -10.46
N LEU A 27 -7.32 -10.92 -10.55
CA LEU A 27 -6.62 -11.50 -11.70
C LEU A 27 -6.55 -13.02 -11.63
N ILE A 28 -6.96 -13.61 -10.51
CA ILE A 28 -6.92 -15.06 -10.29
C ILE A 28 -8.25 -15.69 -10.74
N ASN A 29 -8.14 -16.74 -11.51
CA ASN A 29 -9.29 -17.57 -11.86
C ASN A 29 -9.53 -18.62 -10.78
N PHE A 30 -10.53 -18.41 -9.93
CA PHE A 30 -10.93 -19.37 -8.91
C PHE A 30 -11.86 -20.45 -9.50
N ALA A 31 -11.50 -21.72 -9.32
CA ALA A 31 -12.29 -22.86 -9.76
C ALA A 31 -12.47 -23.88 -8.60
N PRO A 32 -13.71 -24.13 -8.13
CA PRO A 32 -14.95 -23.48 -8.53
C PRO A 32 -14.96 -21.98 -8.19
N ALA A 33 -15.90 -21.24 -8.78
CA ALA A 33 -16.07 -19.83 -8.50
C ALA A 33 -16.29 -19.55 -6.99
N LEU A 34 -15.78 -18.42 -6.52
CA LEU A 34 -15.98 -18.00 -5.14
C LEU A 34 -17.46 -17.71 -4.85
N PRO A 35 -17.92 -17.91 -3.60
CA PRO A 35 -19.23 -17.44 -3.18
C PRO A 35 -19.41 -15.92 -3.43
N LEU A 36 -20.64 -15.49 -3.62
CA LEU A 36 -20.96 -14.12 -4.04
C LEU A 36 -20.36 -13.03 -3.16
N LEU A 37 -20.31 -13.23 -1.84
CA LEU A 37 -19.78 -12.22 -0.92
C LEU A 37 -18.25 -12.06 -1.08
N GLN A 38 -17.51 -13.18 -1.22
CA GLN A 38 -16.07 -13.14 -1.47
C GLN A 38 -15.74 -12.54 -2.83
N GLN A 39 -16.52 -12.92 -3.85
CA GLN A 39 -16.35 -12.34 -5.19
C GLN A 39 -16.59 -10.83 -5.17
N ALA A 40 -17.70 -10.38 -4.54
CA ALA A 40 -17.98 -8.95 -4.37
C ALA A 40 -16.86 -8.22 -3.60
N ALA A 41 -16.30 -8.85 -2.57
CA ALA A 41 -15.18 -8.28 -1.83
C ALA A 41 -13.92 -8.10 -2.71
N ILE A 42 -13.60 -9.09 -3.56
CA ILE A 42 -12.49 -8.99 -4.51
C ILE A 42 -12.74 -7.88 -5.54
N ASP A 43 -13.95 -7.76 -6.04
CA ASP A 43 -14.29 -6.84 -7.13
C ASP A 43 -14.43 -5.39 -6.65
N GLU A 44 -14.95 -5.17 -5.44
CA GLU A 44 -15.38 -3.86 -4.98
C GLU A 44 -14.44 -3.19 -3.98
N ILE A 45 -13.66 -3.97 -3.17
CA ILE A 45 -12.75 -3.37 -2.20
C ILE A 45 -11.65 -2.63 -2.96
N ALA A 46 -11.59 -1.32 -2.73
CA ALA A 46 -10.61 -0.45 -3.34
C ALA A 46 -9.30 -0.44 -2.55
N TYR A 47 -8.21 -0.20 -3.27
CA TYR A 47 -6.89 0.08 -2.68
C TYR A 47 -6.56 1.55 -2.82
N SER A 48 -5.97 2.10 -1.75
CA SER A 48 -5.50 3.48 -1.73
C SER A 48 -4.39 3.67 -2.75
N ARG A 49 -4.45 4.79 -3.45
CA ARG A 49 -3.37 5.22 -4.33
C ARG A 49 -2.31 5.91 -3.51
N THR A 50 -1.05 5.57 -3.76
CA THR A 50 0.09 6.14 -3.04
C THR A 50 1.24 6.36 -4.01
N PHE A 51 1.75 7.59 -4.00
CA PHE A 51 2.92 8.00 -4.77
C PHE A 51 3.99 8.48 -3.79
N GLN A 52 5.20 7.94 -3.90
CA GLN A 52 6.31 8.28 -3.02
C GLN A 52 7.48 8.80 -3.82
N VAL A 53 8.11 9.86 -3.34
CA VAL A 53 9.39 10.34 -3.87
C VAL A 53 10.40 10.41 -2.74
N PHE A 54 11.56 9.85 -2.99
CA PHE A 54 12.69 9.87 -2.06
C PHE A 54 13.70 10.89 -2.54
N PHE A 55 14.03 11.86 -1.71
CA PHE A 55 15.01 12.89 -1.97
C PHE A 55 16.23 12.70 -1.08
N GLU A 56 17.40 12.66 -1.69
CA GLU A 56 18.64 12.91 -0.97
C GLU A 56 18.75 14.39 -0.64
N VAL A 57 19.22 14.68 0.57
CA VAL A 57 19.34 16.03 1.08
C VAL A 57 20.83 16.36 1.26
N SER A 58 21.32 17.35 0.55
CA SER A 58 22.72 17.76 0.64
C SER A 58 23.07 18.48 1.94
N GLU A 59 22.08 19.19 2.53
CA GLU A 59 22.20 19.92 3.78
C GLU A 59 20.90 19.84 4.56
N ARG A 60 20.96 19.78 5.88
CA ARG A 60 19.82 19.80 6.78
C ARG A 60 19.20 21.20 6.84
N PHE A 61 18.44 21.57 5.83
CA PHE A 61 17.83 22.89 5.73
C PHE A 61 16.85 23.22 6.89
N TRP A 62 16.34 22.20 7.57
CA TRP A 62 15.49 22.38 8.76
C TRP A 62 16.27 22.87 9.99
N GLU A 63 17.59 22.71 10.03
CA GLU A 63 18.43 23.33 11.06
C GLU A 63 18.61 24.83 10.79
N THR A 64 18.59 25.22 9.51
CA THR A 64 18.70 26.64 9.11
C THR A 64 17.43 27.44 9.39
N ASP A 65 16.27 26.85 9.15
CA ASP A 65 14.98 27.54 9.34
C ASP A 65 14.33 27.26 10.72
N GLY A 66 14.93 26.36 11.53
CA GLY A 66 14.48 26.05 12.89
C GLY A 66 13.16 25.28 12.97
N LEU A 67 12.71 24.68 11.86
CA LEU A 67 11.47 23.91 11.79
C LEU A 67 11.77 22.40 11.75
N PRO A 68 10.83 21.53 12.19
CA PRO A 68 11.02 20.07 12.07
C PRO A 68 11.29 19.62 10.63
N ALA A 69 12.07 18.57 10.45
CA ALA A 69 12.30 17.95 9.13
C ALA A 69 10.99 17.39 8.53
N SER A 70 10.12 16.85 9.38
CA SER A 70 8.80 16.34 8.95
C SER A 70 7.79 17.48 8.80
N MET A 71 6.90 17.36 7.80
CA MET A 71 5.82 18.31 7.60
C MET A 71 4.60 17.64 6.93
N TRP A 72 3.43 18.23 7.14
CA TRP A 72 2.21 17.91 6.42
C TRP A 72 1.82 19.09 5.53
N THR A 73 1.35 18.77 4.34
CA THR A 73 0.94 19.79 3.37
C THR A 73 -0.28 19.32 2.59
N ASP A 74 -1.04 20.26 2.06
CA ASP A 74 -2.15 20.07 1.13
C ASP A 74 -1.70 20.18 -0.35
N THR A 75 -0.39 20.24 -0.58
CA THR A 75 0.20 20.33 -1.91
C THR A 75 0.57 18.94 -2.48
N SER A 76 1.14 18.92 -3.71
CA SER A 76 1.66 17.70 -4.34
C SER A 76 2.81 17.01 -3.60
N ALA A 77 3.36 17.60 -2.55
CA ALA A 77 4.36 16.97 -1.68
C ALA A 77 3.73 16.08 -0.59
N GLY A 78 2.45 16.30 -0.24
CA GLY A 78 1.72 15.51 0.76
C GLY A 78 2.37 15.55 2.14
N ARG A 79 2.71 14.40 2.70
CA ARG A 79 3.45 14.29 3.95
C ARG A 79 4.93 14.09 3.67
N ILE A 80 5.76 14.93 4.27
CA ILE A 80 7.22 14.80 4.21
C ILE A 80 7.71 14.14 5.48
N MET A 81 8.51 13.09 5.34
CA MET A 81 9.08 12.33 6.46
C MET A 81 10.58 12.18 6.27
N PRO A 82 11.39 12.51 7.29
CA PRO A 82 12.80 12.17 7.29
C PRO A 82 12.95 10.65 7.42
N LEU A 83 13.92 10.08 6.71
CA LEU A 83 14.32 8.69 6.80
C LEU A 83 15.76 8.60 7.29
N GLY A 84 16.02 7.75 8.27
CA GLY A 84 17.30 7.58 8.93
C GLY A 84 17.19 7.81 10.44
N ASP A 85 18.26 7.50 11.15
CA ASP A 85 18.36 7.76 12.59
C ASP A 85 18.92 9.16 12.87
N ASP A 86 18.69 9.64 14.08
CA ASP A 86 19.15 10.95 14.51
C ASP A 86 20.68 11.05 14.67
N SER A 87 21.39 9.93 14.72
CA SER A 87 22.83 9.87 15.00
C SER A 87 23.70 10.23 13.80
N SER A 88 23.27 9.83 12.60
CA SER A 88 23.93 10.19 11.33
C SER A 88 23.21 11.32 10.61
N GLY A 89 22.01 11.65 11.08
CA GLY A 89 21.08 12.58 10.48
C GLY A 89 20.41 12.07 9.20
N PRO A 90 19.17 12.47 8.98
CA PRO A 90 18.48 12.08 7.76
C PRO A 90 19.19 12.70 6.57
N ASN A 91 19.70 11.84 5.70
CA ASN A 91 20.16 12.23 4.37
C ASN A 91 19.07 11.98 3.33
N LEU A 92 17.90 11.48 3.77
CA LEU A 92 16.76 11.18 2.92
C LEU A 92 15.50 11.81 3.49
N LEU A 93 14.70 12.41 2.61
CA LEU A 93 13.32 12.78 2.88
C LEU A 93 12.42 11.98 1.95
N MET A 94 11.30 11.49 2.45
CA MET A 94 10.26 10.86 1.65
C MET A 94 9.05 11.80 1.58
N ALA A 95 8.66 12.19 0.37
CA ALA A 95 7.36 12.77 0.10
C ALA A 95 6.37 11.61 -0.08
N TYR A 96 5.36 11.55 0.78
CA TYR A 96 4.36 10.50 0.83
C TYR A 96 2.99 11.08 0.49
N VAL A 97 2.52 10.80 -0.72
CA VAL A 97 1.29 11.36 -1.27
C VAL A 97 0.24 10.27 -1.39
N ASN A 98 -0.97 10.55 -0.95
CA ASN A 98 -2.06 9.58 -0.93
C ASN A 98 -3.32 10.08 -1.67
N GLY A 99 -4.18 9.12 -2.01
CA GLY A 99 -5.53 9.37 -2.50
C GLY A 99 -5.56 10.13 -3.81
N TYR A 100 -6.41 11.15 -3.91
CA TYR A 100 -6.61 11.90 -5.15
C TYR A 100 -5.35 12.61 -5.65
N ALA A 101 -4.55 13.17 -4.74
CA ALA A 101 -3.29 13.81 -5.12
C ALA A 101 -2.30 12.80 -5.73
N ALA A 102 -2.22 11.57 -5.18
CA ALA A 102 -1.42 10.51 -5.75
C ALA A 102 -1.95 10.05 -7.12
N ASP A 103 -3.28 10.03 -7.31
CA ASP A 103 -3.90 9.72 -8.61
C ASP A 103 -3.52 10.77 -9.67
N LEU A 104 -3.50 12.05 -9.31
CA LEU A 104 -3.06 13.10 -10.22
C LEU A 104 -1.58 12.96 -10.59
N LEU A 105 -0.71 12.74 -9.61
CA LEU A 105 0.71 12.57 -9.86
C LEU A 105 1.01 11.33 -10.72
N SER A 106 0.28 10.24 -10.52
CA SER A 106 0.47 9.01 -11.28
C SER A 106 0.14 9.13 -12.78
N ARG A 107 -0.58 10.18 -13.18
CA ARG A 107 -0.92 10.47 -14.59
C ARG A 107 0.13 11.32 -15.30
N LEU A 108 1.05 11.89 -14.55
CA LEU A 108 2.16 12.68 -15.10
C LEU A 108 3.33 11.77 -15.48
N PRO A 109 4.17 12.19 -16.42
CA PRO A 109 5.49 11.59 -16.56
C PRO A 109 6.23 11.61 -15.23
N PRO A 110 7.00 10.56 -14.89
CA PRO A 110 7.67 10.46 -13.59
C PRO A 110 8.49 11.68 -13.20
N ASP A 111 9.21 12.25 -14.15
CA ASP A 111 10.05 13.44 -13.90
C ASP A 111 9.22 14.68 -13.55
N GLU A 112 8.05 14.85 -14.17
CA GLU A 112 7.14 15.95 -13.87
C GLU A 112 6.48 15.78 -12.49
N ALA A 113 6.08 14.55 -12.14
CA ALA A 113 5.53 14.24 -10.84
C ALA A 113 6.55 14.51 -9.72
N ILE A 114 7.81 14.10 -9.93
CA ILE A 114 8.93 14.35 -9.03
C ILE A 114 9.19 15.85 -8.88
N ALA A 115 9.27 16.56 -9.99
CA ALA A 115 9.50 18.01 -10.01
C ALA A 115 8.40 18.76 -9.25
N SER A 116 7.13 18.41 -9.47
CA SER A 116 5.99 19.00 -8.77
C SER A 116 6.11 18.85 -7.24
N GLY A 117 6.48 17.67 -6.75
CA GLY A 117 6.72 17.43 -5.33
C GLY A 117 7.88 18.25 -4.78
N LYS A 118 9.01 18.30 -5.49
CA LYS A 118 10.19 19.08 -5.13
C LYS A 118 9.88 20.57 -5.06
N GLU A 119 9.28 21.13 -6.11
CA GLU A 119 8.89 22.54 -6.17
C GLU A 119 7.93 22.91 -5.04
N SER A 120 7.02 22.03 -4.67
CA SER A 120 6.13 22.23 -3.53
C SER A 120 6.90 22.34 -2.23
N ILE A 121 7.89 21.48 -2.00
CA ILE A 121 8.74 21.55 -0.79
C ILE A 121 9.54 22.85 -0.78
N GLU A 122 10.21 23.21 -1.86
CA GLU A 122 11.05 24.39 -1.97
C GLU A 122 10.25 25.70 -1.83
N ARG A 123 9.00 25.73 -2.31
CA ARG A 123 8.08 26.85 -2.14
C ARG A 123 7.66 27.06 -0.70
N MET A 124 7.33 25.97 0.01
CA MET A 124 6.95 26.02 1.42
C MET A 124 8.14 26.27 2.36
N ARG A 125 9.29 25.77 1.98
CA ARG A 125 10.55 25.84 2.73
C ARG A 125 11.66 26.37 1.80
N PRO A 126 11.79 27.69 1.63
CA PRO A 126 12.84 28.28 0.78
C PRO A 126 14.25 27.86 1.18
N SER A 127 14.47 27.50 2.45
CA SER A 127 15.72 26.91 2.95
C SER A 127 16.09 25.59 2.28
N ALA A 128 15.12 24.88 1.67
CA ALA A 128 15.33 23.63 0.94
C ALA A 128 15.81 23.84 -0.52
N ALA A 129 15.74 25.08 -1.02
CA ALA A 129 16.03 25.37 -2.42
C ALA A 129 17.43 24.88 -2.84
N GLY A 130 17.48 24.08 -3.90
CA GLY A 130 18.70 23.49 -4.43
C GLY A 130 19.32 22.37 -3.59
N LYS A 131 18.72 21.99 -2.48
CA LYS A 131 19.26 20.97 -1.55
C LYS A 131 18.63 19.59 -1.71
N LEU A 132 17.62 19.44 -2.57
CA LEU A 132 16.89 18.20 -2.80
C LEU A 132 17.27 17.60 -4.15
N ARG A 133 17.76 16.36 -4.14
CA ARG A 133 18.00 15.54 -5.33
C ARG A 133 17.11 14.29 -5.28
N ALA A 134 16.26 14.11 -6.29
CA ALA A 134 15.45 12.89 -6.35
C ALA A 134 16.34 11.65 -6.51
N ALA A 135 16.19 10.69 -5.62
CA ALA A 135 16.91 9.42 -5.65
C ALA A 135 16.05 8.30 -6.27
N ARG A 136 14.76 8.28 -5.94
CA ARG A 136 13.80 7.27 -6.40
C ARG A 136 12.39 7.78 -6.29
N HIS A 137 11.49 7.22 -7.10
CA HIS A 137 10.04 7.29 -6.88
C HIS A 137 9.43 5.89 -6.88
N VAL A 138 8.25 5.75 -6.26
CA VAL A 138 7.44 4.54 -6.25
C VAL A 138 5.99 4.93 -6.48
N ASN A 139 5.38 4.34 -7.51
CA ASN A 139 3.96 4.46 -7.81
C ASN A 139 3.30 3.10 -7.54
N TRP A 140 2.68 2.93 -6.38
CA TRP A 140 2.14 1.63 -5.96
C TRP A 140 0.98 1.14 -6.82
N GLN A 141 0.28 2.03 -7.53
CA GLN A 141 -0.79 1.67 -8.46
C GLN A 141 -0.27 0.92 -9.68
N ASP A 142 0.97 1.23 -10.10
CA ASP A 142 1.59 0.66 -11.30
C ASP A 142 2.33 -0.66 -11.01
N ASP A 143 2.48 -1.02 -9.73
CA ASP A 143 3.04 -2.32 -9.36
C ASP A 143 2.01 -3.42 -9.67
N PRO A 144 2.34 -4.36 -10.57
CA PRO A 144 1.39 -5.38 -11.04
C PRO A 144 1.00 -6.40 -9.97
N PHE A 145 1.76 -6.48 -8.88
CA PHE A 145 1.51 -7.41 -7.77
C PHE A 145 0.87 -6.76 -6.55
N SER A 146 0.76 -5.44 -6.54
CA SER A 146 0.12 -4.67 -5.47
C SER A 146 -1.14 -3.97 -5.94
N GLY A 147 -1.10 -3.26 -7.07
CA GLY A 147 -2.22 -2.51 -7.63
C GLY A 147 -2.76 -1.41 -6.71
N GLY A 148 -1.94 -0.93 -5.78
CA GLY A 148 -2.25 0.05 -4.75
C GLY A 148 -1.51 -0.23 -3.44
N ALA A 149 -1.72 0.59 -2.41
CA ALA A 149 -0.95 0.51 -1.18
C ALA A 149 -1.66 -0.27 -0.05
N TYR A 150 -2.91 0.03 0.22
CA TYR A 150 -3.69 -0.59 1.30
C TYR A 150 -5.19 -0.41 1.07
N THR A 151 -5.98 -1.19 1.81
CA THR A 151 -7.45 -1.21 1.69
C THR A 151 -8.07 0.15 1.98
N CYS A 152 -8.97 0.56 1.10
CA CYS A 152 -9.76 1.78 1.24
C CYS A 152 -11.25 1.46 1.17
N TRP A 153 -11.92 1.55 2.32
CA TRP A 153 -13.34 1.27 2.43
C TRP A 153 -14.20 2.42 1.89
N ARG A 154 -15.11 2.11 0.99
CA ARG A 154 -16.12 3.05 0.51
C ARG A 154 -17.35 3.02 1.42
N PRO A 155 -18.17 4.10 1.43
CA PRO A 155 -19.43 4.11 2.16
C PRO A 155 -20.30 2.90 1.83
N GLY A 156 -20.84 2.26 2.87
CA GLY A 156 -21.71 1.09 2.74
C GLY A 156 -21.03 -0.27 2.70
N GLN A 157 -19.75 -0.39 2.29
CA GLN A 157 -19.07 -1.67 2.10
C GLN A 157 -18.94 -2.48 3.39
N ILE A 158 -18.63 -1.84 4.51
CA ILE A 158 -18.55 -2.51 5.82
C ILE A 158 -19.96 -3.03 6.21
N ARG A 159 -21.01 -2.22 6.01
CA ARG A 159 -22.40 -2.63 6.29
C ARG A 159 -22.85 -3.77 5.36
N ALA A 160 -22.38 -3.83 4.12
CA ALA A 160 -22.63 -4.92 3.20
C ALA A 160 -21.90 -6.22 3.55
N GLY A 161 -21.07 -6.23 4.60
CA GLY A 161 -20.34 -7.40 5.06
C GLY A 161 -19.01 -7.66 4.35
N LEU A 162 -18.56 -6.78 3.44
CA LEU A 162 -17.35 -7.02 2.65
C LEU A 162 -16.10 -7.11 3.53
N ALA A 163 -16.06 -6.37 4.66
CA ALA A 163 -14.96 -6.42 5.62
C ALA A 163 -14.78 -7.79 6.28
N ARG A 164 -15.82 -8.62 6.26
CA ARG A 164 -15.82 -9.96 6.87
C ARG A 164 -15.95 -11.09 5.84
N ALA A 165 -15.88 -10.76 4.57
CA ALA A 165 -16.07 -11.72 3.49
C ALA A 165 -15.08 -12.89 3.57
N PHE A 166 -13.89 -12.67 4.13
CA PHE A 166 -12.81 -13.64 4.19
C PHE A 166 -12.58 -14.23 5.61
N ASP A 167 -13.52 -14.05 6.52
CA ASP A 167 -13.42 -14.60 7.90
C ASP A 167 -13.41 -16.14 7.90
N ALA A 168 -14.09 -16.76 6.96
CA ALA A 168 -14.13 -18.20 6.79
C ALA A 168 -13.44 -18.64 5.48
N PRO A 169 -12.77 -19.79 5.47
CA PRO A 169 -12.23 -20.38 4.25
C PRO A 169 -13.31 -20.71 3.22
N VAL A 170 -12.93 -20.72 1.96
CA VAL A 170 -13.75 -21.23 0.86
C VAL A 170 -13.17 -22.55 0.39
N GLY A 171 -13.86 -23.65 0.71
CA GLY A 171 -13.32 -24.98 0.48
C GLY A 171 -12.01 -25.20 1.23
N ARG A 172 -10.91 -25.34 0.51
CA ARG A 172 -9.55 -25.46 1.09
C ARG A 172 -8.67 -24.24 0.84
N ILE A 173 -9.29 -23.07 0.66
CA ILE A 173 -8.60 -21.79 0.51
C ILE A 173 -8.95 -20.92 1.72
N ALA A 174 -7.96 -20.61 2.55
CA ALA A 174 -8.04 -19.62 3.61
C ALA A 174 -7.47 -18.28 3.11
N PHE A 175 -7.86 -17.19 3.76
CA PHE A 175 -7.45 -15.84 3.38
C PHE A 175 -6.81 -15.11 4.55
N ALA A 176 -5.73 -14.38 4.27
CA ALA A 176 -5.11 -13.45 5.21
C ALA A 176 -4.60 -12.22 4.45
N GLY A 177 -4.22 -11.19 5.15
CA GLY A 177 -3.77 -9.93 4.62
C GLY A 177 -4.44 -8.76 5.32
N GLU A 178 -3.93 -7.55 5.17
CA GLU A 178 -4.46 -6.33 5.81
C GLU A 178 -5.96 -6.13 5.50
N HIS A 179 -6.40 -6.49 4.29
CA HIS A 179 -7.80 -6.40 3.85
C HIS A 179 -8.76 -7.36 4.59
N THR A 180 -8.24 -8.34 5.31
CA THR A 180 -9.02 -9.30 6.11
C THR A 180 -8.91 -9.04 7.62
N ALA A 181 -8.20 -7.99 8.03
CA ALA A 181 -7.98 -7.66 9.43
C ALA A 181 -9.28 -7.20 10.11
N GLN A 182 -9.47 -7.60 11.36
CA GLN A 182 -10.68 -7.31 12.14
C GLN A 182 -10.48 -6.17 13.15
N LEU A 183 -9.29 -6.06 13.75
CA LEU A 183 -9.00 -5.12 14.83
C LEU A 183 -8.06 -4.01 14.41
N ALA A 184 -6.96 -4.35 13.75
CA ALA A 184 -5.90 -3.43 13.38
C ALA A 184 -5.95 -3.04 11.88
N ARG A 185 -5.04 -2.17 11.46
CA ARG A 185 -4.87 -1.73 10.06
C ARG A 185 -3.39 -1.78 9.69
N GLY A 186 -3.11 -1.75 8.39
CA GLY A 186 -1.75 -1.74 7.89
C GLY A 186 -0.98 -3.01 8.28
N MET A 187 0.28 -2.86 8.66
CA MET A 187 1.16 -3.98 9.00
C MET A 187 0.63 -4.80 10.18
N GLU A 188 0.15 -4.15 11.22
CA GLU A 188 -0.44 -4.82 12.39
C GLU A 188 -1.67 -5.66 12.00
N GLY A 189 -2.53 -5.13 11.11
CA GLY A 189 -3.67 -5.89 10.59
C GLY A 189 -3.26 -7.06 9.72
N ALA A 190 -2.20 -6.94 8.94
CA ALA A 190 -1.66 -8.05 8.17
C ALA A 190 -1.13 -9.17 9.07
N MET A 191 -0.43 -8.83 10.16
CA MET A 191 0.06 -9.79 11.17
C MET A 191 -1.09 -10.46 11.91
N GLU A 192 -2.05 -9.68 12.43
CA GLU A 192 -3.27 -10.19 13.08
C GLU A 192 -3.98 -11.21 12.19
N SER A 193 -4.19 -10.87 10.93
CA SER A 193 -4.89 -11.74 10.00
C SER A 193 -4.12 -13.03 9.69
N GLY A 194 -2.80 -12.94 9.62
CA GLY A 194 -1.92 -14.11 9.43
C GLY A 194 -1.99 -15.08 10.61
N GLU A 195 -1.92 -14.57 11.84
CA GLU A 195 -2.06 -15.38 13.07
C GLU A 195 -3.44 -16.05 13.13
N ARG A 196 -4.51 -15.30 12.92
CA ARG A 196 -5.87 -15.82 12.86
C ARG A 196 -6.02 -16.95 11.84
N ALA A 197 -5.52 -16.74 10.62
CA ALA A 197 -5.61 -17.75 9.56
C ALA A 197 -4.78 -19.00 9.89
N ALA A 198 -3.61 -18.84 10.51
CA ALA A 198 -2.79 -19.98 10.94
C ALA A 198 -3.50 -20.82 12.00
N LEU A 199 -4.06 -20.19 13.03
CA LEU A 199 -4.83 -20.89 14.08
C LEU A 199 -6.04 -21.62 13.47
N GLN A 200 -6.78 -20.96 12.60
CA GLN A 200 -7.92 -21.56 11.90
C GLN A 200 -7.52 -22.79 11.08
N LEU A 201 -6.39 -22.74 10.37
CA LEU A 201 -5.89 -23.88 9.60
C LEU A 201 -5.43 -25.03 10.51
N MET A 202 -4.83 -24.74 11.67
CA MET A 202 -4.42 -25.76 12.64
C MET A 202 -5.61 -26.54 13.19
N GLU A 203 -6.76 -25.91 13.40
CA GLU A 203 -8.00 -26.56 13.85
C GLU A 203 -8.62 -27.46 12.77
N MET A 204 -8.27 -27.27 11.51
CA MET A 204 -8.82 -27.99 10.36
C MET A 204 -7.89 -29.10 9.83
N LEU A 205 -6.69 -29.21 10.37
CA LEU A 205 -5.70 -30.24 9.97
C LEU A 205 -5.85 -31.54 10.72
#